data_7af9e61508d8c5702411e1272cd57a0c
#
_entry.id   7af9e61508d8c5702411e1272cd57a0c
#
_cell.length_a   1.000
_cell.length_b   1.000
_cell.length_c   1.000
_cell.angle_alpha   90.00
_cell.angle_beta   90.00
_cell.angle_gamma   90.00
#
_symmetry.space_group_name_H-M   'P 1'
#
loop_
_entity.id
_entity.type
_entity.pdbx_description
1 polymer ?
#
loop_
_entity_poly.entity_id
_entity_poly.type
_entity_poly.pdbx_seq_one_letter_code
_entity_poly.pdbx_strand_id
1 'polypeptide(L)'
;MRKIFSLLFLMFSLHGSEIYATLNVKAEQSANLAFDASGIVKKVNVDIADEVKRGDVLAVLDNDDILAMLERAKTTLKFALRDYERQLKIKHLIDAGKFDVYALKYEDAKNQLSYQQALYDKTFLRAPFDGVIFEKDIEVGDTVSGMMLKTVLKIQTPRKRKIVLEFDQKYHKSVQVGQAFKYSVNGDETVYEGVISKIYPHADSDNRKIKAEVEAKDFMVGLFGDGHITVADKK
;
A
#
# COMPACT_ATOMS: atom_id res chain seq x y z
N MET A 1 -55.64 -8.92 -52.57
CA MET A 1 -54.96 -9.96 -51.85
C MET A 1 -53.72 -9.33 -51.14
N ARG A 2 -53.87 -8.93 -49.88
CA ARG A 2 -52.79 -8.33 -49.08
C ARG A 2 -52.17 -9.44 -48.19
N LYS A 3 -50.98 -9.83 -48.49
CA LYS A 3 -50.22 -10.77 -47.65
C LYS A 3 -49.64 -10.02 -46.44
N ILE A 4 -50.15 -10.32 -45.24
CA ILE A 4 -49.65 -9.87 -43.96
C ILE A 4 -48.47 -10.79 -43.61
N PHE A 5 -47.26 -10.22 -43.64
CA PHE A 5 -46.02 -10.91 -43.17
C PHE A 5 -45.91 -10.69 -41.66
N SER A 6 -46.31 -11.70 -40.90
CA SER A 6 -46.16 -11.70 -39.43
C SER A 6 -44.71 -11.93 -39.09
N LEU A 7 -44.00 -10.88 -38.63
CA LEU A 7 -42.63 -10.97 -38.13
C LEU A 7 -42.66 -11.49 -36.68
N LEU A 8 -42.42 -12.79 -36.52
CA LEU A 8 -42.32 -13.43 -35.23
C LEU A 8 -40.98 -13.02 -34.60
N PHE A 9 -41.01 -12.07 -33.67
CA PHE A 9 -39.85 -11.63 -32.87
C PHE A 9 -39.56 -12.70 -31.82
N LEU A 10 -38.59 -13.60 -32.10
CA LEU A 10 -38.15 -14.65 -31.18
C LEU A 10 -37.32 -13.97 -30.08
N MET A 11 -37.95 -13.67 -28.94
CA MET A 11 -37.21 -13.27 -27.73
C MET A 11 -36.37 -14.46 -27.25
N PHE A 12 -35.09 -14.44 -27.56
CA PHE A 12 -34.13 -15.32 -26.93
C PHE A 12 -33.93 -14.87 -25.48
N SER A 13 -34.61 -15.50 -24.54
CA SER A 13 -34.28 -15.39 -23.13
C SER A 13 -32.90 -16.02 -22.92
N LEU A 14 -31.84 -15.20 -22.78
CA LEU A 14 -30.56 -15.67 -22.27
C LEU A 14 -30.77 -16.13 -20.81
N HIS A 15 -30.96 -17.41 -20.61
CA HIS A 15 -30.84 -18.01 -19.28
C HIS A 15 -29.33 -18.15 -19.00
N GLY A 16 -28.76 -17.18 -18.30
CA GLY A 16 -27.44 -17.31 -17.73
C GLY A 16 -27.54 -18.08 -16.42
N SER A 17 -26.63 -19.03 -16.18
CA SER A 17 -26.53 -19.63 -14.85
C SER A 17 -25.95 -18.62 -13.87
N GLU A 18 -26.49 -18.57 -12.67
CA GLU A 18 -26.04 -17.67 -11.60
C GLU A 18 -25.14 -18.41 -10.62
N ILE A 19 -23.99 -17.86 -10.32
CA ILE A 19 -23.02 -18.42 -9.37
C ILE A 19 -23.00 -17.53 -8.15
N TYR A 20 -23.37 -18.10 -7.00
CA TYR A 20 -23.31 -17.42 -5.73
C TYR A 20 -21.88 -17.10 -5.31
N ALA A 21 -21.65 -15.90 -4.78
CA ALA A 21 -20.40 -15.45 -4.21
C ALA A 21 -20.62 -14.57 -3.00
N THR A 22 -19.80 -14.72 -1.98
CA THR A 22 -19.70 -13.79 -0.85
C THR A 22 -18.75 -12.66 -1.20
N LEU A 23 -18.90 -11.50 -0.56
CA LEU A 23 -18.03 -10.35 -0.83
C LEU A 23 -17.58 -9.65 0.45
N ASN A 24 -16.44 -8.98 0.34
CA ASN A 24 -15.94 -8.03 1.34
C ASN A 24 -15.54 -6.73 0.64
N VAL A 25 -15.91 -5.60 1.22
CA VAL A 25 -15.47 -4.28 0.77
C VAL A 25 -14.10 -4.00 1.34
N LYS A 26 -13.14 -3.69 0.46
CA LYS A 26 -11.76 -3.33 0.83
C LYS A 26 -11.38 -1.97 0.25
N ALA A 27 -10.47 -1.28 0.92
CA ALA A 27 -9.81 -0.13 0.30
C ALA A 27 -8.98 -0.59 -0.90
N GLU A 28 -8.75 0.29 -1.87
CA GLU A 28 -7.84 0.03 -3.00
C GLU A 28 -6.44 -0.30 -2.51
N GLN A 29 -5.93 0.49 -1.56
CA GLN A 29 -4.67 0.25 -0.87
C GLN A 29 -4.88 0.40 0.63
N SER A 30 -4.21 -0.44 1.41
CA SER A 30 -4.09 -0.29 2.84
C SER A 30 -2.70 -0.74 3.29
N ALA A 31 -2.18 -0.14 4.36
CA ALA A 31 -0.89 -0.51 4.92
C ALA A 31 -0.92 -0.49 6.45
N ASN A 32 -0.25 -1.48 7.01
CA ASN A 32 0.08 -1.53 8.43
C ASN A 32 1.44 -0.88 8.63
N LEU A 33 1.50 0.17 9.43
CA LEU A 33 2.71 0.96 9.64
C LEU A 33 3.34 0.59 10.98
N ALA A 34 4.65 0.39 10.96
CA ALA A 34 5.46 0.08 12.12
C ALA A 34 6.78 0.86 12.02
N PHE A 35 7.40 1.17 13.16
CA PHE A 35 8.77 1.67 13.16
C PHE A 35 9.74 0.52 12.92
N ASP A 36 10.78 0.76 12.10
CA ASP A 36 11.92 -0.13 11.92
C ASP A 36 13.13 0.30 12.78
N ALA A 37 12.96 1.30 13.63
CA ALA A 37 13.88 1.75 14.66
C ALA A 37 13.29 1.52 16.06
N SER A 38 14.17 1.36 17.05
CA SER A 38 13.77 1.28 18.47
C SER A 38 13.89 2.65 19.11
N GLY A 39 12.98 2.97 20.02
CA GLY A 39 13.01 4.23 20.77
C GLY A 39 11.71 4.51 21.50
N ILE A 40 11.69 5.65 22.17
CA ILE A 40 10.48 6.18 22.83
C ILE A 40 9.77 7.12 21.87
N VAL A 41 8.46 7.04 21.79
CA VAL A 41 7.63 7.93 20.96
C VAL A 41 7.63 9.32 21.58
N LYS A 42 8.22 10.29 20.86
CA LYS A 42 8.30 11.69 21.26
C LYS A 42 7.06 12.47 20.84
N LYS A 43 6.49 12.11 19.69
CA LYS A 43 5.34 12.82 19.13
C LYS A 43 4.50 11.92 18.24
N VAL A 44 3.17 12.07 18.33
CA VAL A 44 2.18 11.53 17.40
C VAL A 44 1.44 12.72 16.79
N ASN A 45 1.44 12.84 15.45
CA ASN A 45 0.91 14.02 14.74
C ASN A 45 -0.47 13.78 14.15
N VAL A 46 -1.02 12.58 14.30
CA VAL A 46 -2.28 12.17 13.66
C VAL A 46 -3.18 11.44 14.65
N ASP A 47 -4.48 11.48 14.35
CA ASP A 47 -5.48 10.67 15.04
C ASP A 47 -6.33 9.87 14.04
N ILE A 48 -7.24 9.03 14.57
CA ILE A 48 -8.18 8.26 13.76
C ILE A 48 -9.06 9.22 12.95
N ALA A 49 -9.29 8.89 11.69
CA ALA A 49 -10.00 9.65 10.67
C ALA A 49 -9.24 10.85 10.07
N ASP A 50 -8.00 11.11 10.48
CA ASP A 50 -7.19 12.15 9.84
C ASP A 50 -6.80 11.75 8.40
N GLU A 51 -6.99 12.71 7.47
CA GLU A 51 -6.48 12.61 6.11
C GLU A 51 -5.02 13.05 6.04
N VAL A 52 -4.18 12.23 5.44
CA VAL A 52 -2.74 12.48 5.31
C VAL A 52 -2.27 12.31 3.87
N LYS A 53 -1.21 13.02 3.51
CA LYS A 53 -0.55 12.92 2.21
C LYS A 53 0.70 12.04 2.30
N ARG A 54 1.07 11.45 1.18
CA ARG A 54 2.32 10.70 1.04
C ARG A 54 3.51 11.55 1.52
N GLY A 55 4.30 10.97 2.44
CA GLY A 55 5.47 11.61 3.02
C GLY A 55 5.21 12.39 4.31
N ASP A 56 3.95 12.66 4.67
CA ASP A 56 3.62 13.31 5.94
C ASP A 56 4.17 12.51 7.11
N VAL A 57 4.68 13.22 8.11
CA VAL A 57 5.22 12.62 9.34
C VAL A 57 4.08 12.35 10.31
N LEU A 58 3.78 11.07 10.51
CA LEU A 58 2.69 10.59 11.36
C LEU A 58 3.09 10.50 12.83
N ALA A 59 4.31 10.01 13.09
CA ALA A 59 4.86 9.91 14.43
C ALA A 59 6.39 10.03 14.40
N VAL A 60 6.99 10.40 15.53
CA VAL A 60 8.43 10.63 15.68
C VAL A 60 8.92 9.97 16.96
N LEU A 61 10.02 9.23 16.87
CA LEU A 61 10.76 8.74 18.04
C LEU A 61 11.64 9.85 18.62
N ASP A 62 12.03 9.69 19.87
CA ASP A 62 13.10 10.52 20.43
C ASP A 62 14.41 10.19 19.69
N ASN A 63 14.99 11.23 19.10
CA ASN A 63 16.11 11.11 18.16
C ASN A 63 17.19 12.17 18.36
N ASP A 64 17.24 12.79 19.53
CA ASP A 64 18.17 13.89 19.82
C ASP A 64 19.63 13.43 19.74
N ASP A 65 19.94 12.22 20.18
CA ASP A 65 21.26 11.57 20.07
C ASP A 65 21.64 11.23 18.64
N ILE A 66 20.67 10.68 17.86
CA ILE A 66 20.86 10.34 16.44
C ILE A 66 21.07 11.61 15.63
N LEU A 67 20.32 12.69 15.93
CA LEU A 67 20.50 14.00 15.32
C LEU A 67 21.89 14.58 15.60
N ALA A 68 22.38 14.47 16.84
CA ALA A 68 23.73 14.91 17.20
C ALA A 68 24.81 14.14 16.40
N MET A 69 24.65 12.82 16.19
CA MET A 69 25.54 12.02 15.37
C MET A 69 25.49 12.41 13.88
N LEU A 70 24.30 12.71 13.37
CA LEU A 70 24.10 13.21 12.00
C LEU A 70 24.82 14.56 11.80
N GLU A 71 24.68 15.50 12.71
CA GLU A 71 25.37 16.81 12.65
C GLU A 71 26.90 16.66 12.73
N ARG A 72 27.40 15.72 13.54
CA ARG A 72 28.82 15.36 13.59
C ARG A 72 29.29 14.82 12.23
N ALA A 73 28.55 13.92 11.59
CA ALA A 73 28.88 13.36 10.28
C ALA A 73 28.89 14.46 9.18
N LYS A 74 27.92 15.39 9.20
CA LYS A 74 27.89 16.58 8.30
C LYS A 74 29.17 17.41 8.46
N THR A 75 29.58 17.65 9.70
CA THR A 75 30.77 18.40 10.02
C THR A 75 32.03 17.69 9.51
N THR A 76 32.15 16.38 9.73
CA THR A 76 33.26 15.56 9.25
C THR A 76 33.38 15.61 7.74
N LEU A 77 32.25 15.43 7.01
CA LEU A 77 32.24 15.51 5.55
C LEU A 77 32.69 16.91 5.05
N LYS A 78 32.20 17.98 5.69
CA LYS A 78 32.58 19.36 5.34
C LYS A 78 34.09 19.57 5.38
N PHE A 79 34.77 19.05 6.39
CA PHE A 79 36.23 19.20 6.51
C PHE A 79 36.98 18.25 5.57
N ALA A 80 36.53 17.01 5.43
CA ALA A 80 37.13 16.04 4.49
C ALA A 80 37.03 16.54 3.02
N LEU A 81 35.88 17.09 2.63
CA LEU A 81 35.70 17.70 1.29
C LEU A 81 36.68 18.86 1.06
N ARG A 82 36.79 19.79 2.04
CA ARG A 82 37.70 20.92 1.96
C ARG A 82 39.17 20.48 1.83
N ASP A 83 39.57 19.45 2.55
CA ASP A 83 40.92 18.91 2.47
C ASP A 83 41.16 18.23 1.11
N TYR A 84 40.22 17.44 0.63
CA TYR A 84 40.26 16.83 -0.69
C TYR A 84 40.38 17.89 -1.82
N GLU A 85 39.52 18.91 -1.78
CA GLU A 85 39.55 20.00 -2.76
C GLU A 85 40.89 20.77 -2.79
N ARG A 86 41.50 20.96 -1.59
CA ARG A 86 42.88 21.60 -1.52
C ARG A 86 43.89 20.70 -2.17
N GLN A 87 43.87 19.41 -1.95
CA GLN A 87 44.82 18.47 -2.54
C GLN A 87 44.56 18.27 -4.04
N LEU A 88 43.31 18.32 -4.46
CA LEU A 88 42.94 18.24 -5.88
C LEU A 88 43.60 19.37 -6.71
N LYS A 89 43.67 20.60 -6.17
CA LYS A 89 44.32 21.75 -6.84
C LYS A 89 45.83 21.56 -7.09
N ILE A 90 46.48 20.78 -6.23
CA ILE A 90 47.92 20.50 -6.31
C ILE A 90 48.22 19.06 -6.69
N LYS A 91 47.25 18.30 -7.21
CA LYS A 91 47.35 16.85 -7.50
C LYS A 91 48.58 16.52 -8.35
N HIS A 92 48.93 17.39 -9.28
CA HIS A 92 50.13 17.24 -10.18
C HIS A 92 51.45 17.46 -9.47
N LEU A 93 51.45 17.98 -8.24
CA LEU A 93 52.66 18.30 -7.45
C LEU A 93 52.88 17.33 -6.28
N ILE A 94 51.93 16.42 -6.02
CA ILE A 94 51.97 15.47 -4.90
C ILE A 94 52.00 14.03 -5.40
N ASP A 95 52.54 13.15 -4.54
CA ASP A 95 52.50 11.72 -4.78
C ASP A 95 51.05 11.21 -4.89
N ALA A 96 50.78 10.30 -5.85
CA ALA A 96 49.45 9.76 -6.10
C ALA A 96 48.86 9.08 -4.84
N GLY A 97 49.69 8.31 -4.10
CA GLY A 97 49.24 7.65 -2.89
C GLY A 97 48.82 8.62 -1.78
N LYS A 98 49.51 9.80 -1.71
CA LYS A 98 49.05 10.85 -0.77
C LYS A 98 47.73 11.45 -1.18
N PHE A 99 47.47 11.65 -2.47
CA PHE A 99 46.21 12.13 -2.97
C PHE A 99 45.10 11.12 -2.65
N ASP A 100 45.33 9.82 -2.89
CA ASP A 100 44.35 8.75 -2.64
C ASP A 100 43.89 8.67 -1.18
N VAL A 101 44.75 8.99 -0.21
CA VAL A 101 44.40 9.09 1.20
C VAL A 101 43.32 10.18 1.44
N TYR A 102 43.44 11.31 0.82
CA TYR A 102 42.41 12.40 0.94
C TYR A 102 41.13 12.05 0.23
N ALA A 103 41.23 11.41 -0.95
CA ALA A 103 40.07 10.93 -1.70
C ALA A 103 39.32 9.88 -0.86
N LEU A 104 40.01 8.91 -0.27
CA LEU A 104 39.42 7.90 0.61
C LEU A 104 38.71 8.55 1.81
N LYS A 105 39.36 9.48 2.51
CA LYS A 105 38.76 10.19 3.66
C LYS A 105 37.48 10.94 3.27
N TYR A 106 37.42 11.54 2.12
CA TYR A 106 36.25 12.24 1.63
C TYR A 106 35.11 11.26 1.33
N GLU A 107 35.39 10.17 0.61
CA GLU A 107 34.35 9.17 0.28
C GLU A 107 33.85 8.44 1.55
N ASP A 108 34.73 8.13 2.49
CA ASP A 108 34.35 7.53 3.79
C ASP A 108 33.43 8.46 4.59
N ALA A 109 33.78 9.76 4.69
CA ALA A 109 32.94 10.74 5.37
C ALA A 109 31.56 10.92 4.70
N LYS A 110 31.51 10.84 3.37
CA LYS A 110 30.27 10.90 2.60
C LYS A 110 29.36 9.68 2.86
N ASN A 111 29.95 8.48 2.86
CA ASN A 111 29.26 7.25 3.16
C ASN A 111 28.75 7.24 4.62
N GLN A 112 29.56 7.72 5.57
CA GLN A 112 29.18 7.85 6.97
C GLN A 112 28.02 8.83 7.15
N LEU A 113 28.00 9.97 6.44
CA LEU A 113 26.86 10.88 6.46
C LEU A 113 25.60 10.21 5.93
N SER A 114 25.69 9.50 4.81
CA SER A 114 24.55 8.77 4.24
C SER A 114 23.96 7.75 5.22
N TYR A 115 24.82 7.03 5.93
CA TYR A 115 24.41 6.09 6.95
C TYR A 115 23.69 6.75 8.13
N GLN A 116 24.26 7.85 8.68
CA GLN A 116 23.63 8.58 9.78
C GLN A 116 22.31 9.22 9.38
N GLN A 117 22.20 9.71 8.14
CA GLN A 117 20.95 10.24 7.59
C GLN A 117 19.87 9.15 7.53
N ALA A 118 20.22 7.96 7.05
CA ALA A 118 19.29 6.84 7.00
C ALA A 118 18.82 6.40 8.40
N LEU A 119 19.69 6.42 9.41
CA LEU A 119 19.30 6.13 10.80
C LEU A 119 18.35 7.21 11.34
N TYR A 120 18.62 8.48 11.06
CA TYR A 120 17.76 9.58 11.46
C TYR A 120 16.39 9.49 10.79
N ASP A 121 16.34 9.20 9.48
CA ASP A 121 15.08 9.09 8.73
C ASP A 121 14.19 7.95 9.26
N LYS A 122 14.77 6.88 9.79
CA LYS A 122 14.04 5.75 10.40
C LYS A 122 13.33 6.13 11.71
N THR A 123 13.68 7.24 12.33
CA THR A 123 12.98 7.74 13.53
C THR A 123 11.64 8.43 13.20
N PHE A 124 11.33 8.64 11.93
CA PHE A 124 10.08 9.24 11.46
C PHE A 124 9.20 8.19 10.80
N LEU A 125 8.01 7.98 11.34
CA LEU A 125 6.99 7.18 10.67
C LEU A 125 6.25 8.07 9.67
N ARG A 126 6.31 7.70 8.38
CA ARG A 126 5.71 8.51 7.31
C ARG A 126 4.61 7.76 6.58
N ALA A 127 3.63 8.52 6.06
CA ALA A 127 2.58 7.99 5.19
C ALA A 127 3.17 7.50 3.86
N PRO A 128 2.96 6.23 3.46
CA PRO A 128 3.49 5.68 2.21
C PRO A 128 2.69 6.13 0.97
N PHE A 129 1.44 6.55 1.15
CA PHE A 129 0.53 7.06 0.13
C PHE A 129 -0.49 8.02 0.75
N ASP A 130 -1.26 8.74 -0.08
CA ASP A 130 -2.35 9.60 0.37
C ASP A 130 -3.48 8.75 0.94
N GLY A 131 -3.88 8.99 2.19
CA GLY A 131 -4.80 8.10 2.88
C GLY A 131 -5.48 8.69 4.09
N VAL A 132 -6.28 7.86 4.75
CA VAL A 132 -6.93 8.12 6.03
C VAL A 132 -6.42 7.14 7.06
N ILE A 133 -6.11 7.62 8.24
CA ILE A 133 -5.75 6.77 9.38
C ILE A 133 -7.03 6.14 9.91
N PHE A 134 -7.09 4.81 9.96
CA PHE A 134 -8.29 4.12 10.45
C PHE A 134 -8.06 3.30 11.73
N GLU A 135 -6.80 3.16 12.16
CA GLU A 135 -6.45 2.52 13.44
C GLU A 135 -5.17 3.17 13.98
N LYS A 136 -5.17 3.45 15.28
CA LYS A 136 -4.04 4.03 16.01
C LYS A 136 -3.82 3.21 17.29
N ASP A 137 -2.64 2.60 17.40
CA ASP A 137 -2.20 1.80 18.57
C ASP A 137 -0.82 2.30 19.03
N ILE A 138 -0.73 3.60 19.25
CA ILE A 138 0.48 4.29 19.69
C ILE A 138 0.15 5.61 20.38
N GLU A 139 0.85 5.87 21.49
CA GLU A 139 0.76 7.12 22.24
C GLU A 139 2.16 7.69 22.52
N VAL A 140 2.20 8.98 22.88
CA VAL A 140 3.44 9.64 23.31
C VAL A 140 3.93 8.98 24.60
N GLY A 141 5.20 8.60 24.64
CA GLY A 141 5.83 7.89 25.77
C GLY A 141 5.90 6.37 25.58
N ASP A 142 5.21 5.81 24.59
CA ASP A 142 5.34 4.38 24.28
C ASP A 142 6.75 4.03 23.86
N THR A 143 7.17 2.81 24.19
CA THR A 143 8.43 2.25 23.71
C THR A 143 8.17 1.29 22.56
N VAL A 144 8.83 1.54 21.44
CA VAL A 144 8.78 0.67 20.25
C VAL A 144 10.10 -0.03 20.01
N SER A 145 10.05 -1.20 19.38
CA SER A 145 11.22 -2.00 19.03
C SER A 145 11.26 -2.27 17.54
N GLY A 146 12.33 -1.86 16.87
CA GLY A 146 12.55 -2.16 15.44
C GLY A 146 12.87 -3.64 15.18
N MET A 147 13.19 -4.43 16.20
CA MET A 147 13.38 -5.89 16.05
C MET A 147 12.05 -6.66 16.13
N MET A 148 11.05 -6.13 16.83
CA MET A 148 9.71 -6.68 16.91
C MET A 148 8.76 -5.71 16.24
N LEU A 149 8.55 -5.88 14.93
CA LEU A 149 7.67 -5.02 14.15
C LEU A 149 6.22 -5.14 14.64
N LYS A 150 5.80 -4.21 15.49
CA LYS A 150 4.42 -4.06 15.92
C LYS A 150 3.75 -2.97 15.06
N THR A 151 2.63 -3.28 14.45
CA THR A 151 1.80 -2.27 13.77
C THR A 151 1.34 -1.23 14.80
N VAL A 152 1.59 0.04 14.51
CA VAL A 152 1.23 1.16 15.38
C VAL A 152 0.18 2.09 14.76
N LEU A 153 0.12 2.16 13.44
CA LEU A 153 -0.89 2.89 12.68
C LEU A 153 -1.35 2.05 11.49
N LYS A 154 -2.61 2.19 11.10
CA LYS A 154 -3.11 1.64 9.84
C LYS A 154 -3.69 2.75 8.99
N ILE A 155 -3.28 2.76 7.72
CA ILE A 155 -3.70 3.74 6.72
C ILE A 155 -4.39 3.05 5.55
N GLN A 156 -5.39 3.69 4.98
CA GLN A 156 -6.08 3.22 3.78
C GLN A 156 -6.40 4.38 2.83
N THR A 157 -6.59 4.09 1.54
CA THR A 157 -7.05 5.09 0.56
C THR A 157 -8.44 5.62 0.94
N PRO A 158 -8.68 6.96 0.84
CA PRO A 158 -9.87 7.57 1.44
C PRO A 158 -11.17 7.18 0.72
N ARG A 159 -11.21 7.07 -0.59
CA ARG A 159 -12.46 6.92 -1.38
C ARG A 159 -12.48 5.76 -2.35
N LYS A 160 -11.32 5.28 -2.80
CA LYS A 160 -11.26 4.17 -3.74
C LYS A 160 -11.48 2.85 -3.02
N ARG A 161 -12.50 2.13 -3.44
CA ARG A 161 -12.92 0.85 -2.87
C ARG A 161 -12.93 -0.23 -3.93
N LYS A 162 -12.71 -1.44 -3.49
CA LYS A 162 -12.92 -2.64 -4.30
C LYS A 162 -13.71 -3.68 -3.51
N ILE A 163 -14.53 -4.41 -4.21
CA ILE A 163 -15.14 -5.62 -3.70
C ILE A 163 -14.19 -6.77 -4.01
N VAL A 164 -13.83 -7.52 -3.00
CA VAL A 164 -13.20 -8.82 -3.16
C VAL A 164 -14.27 -9.86 -2.94
N LEU A 165 -14.71 -10.49 -4.01
CA LEU A 165 -15.69 -11.57 -3.97
C LEU A 165 -14.99 -12.93 -3.94
N GLU A 166 -15.67 -13.91 -3.34
CA GLU A 166 -15.19 -15.28 -3.21
C GLU A 166 -16.25 -16.27 -3.69
N PHE A 167 -15.88 -17.13 -4.64
CA PHE A 167 -16.75 -18.15 -5.23
C PHE A 167 -16.10 -19.54 -5.19
N ASP A 168 -16.90 -20.60 -5.26
CA ASP A 168 -16.44 -22.00 -5.22
C ASP A 168 -15.52 -22.33 -6.40
N GLN A 169 -14.38 -22.96 -6.13
CA GLN A 169 -13.37 -23.35 -7.11
C GLN A 169 -13.91 -24.23 -8.25
N LYS A 170 -15.01 -24.96 -8.05
CA LYS A 170 -15.63 -25.78 -9.12
C LYS A 170 -16.03 -24.94 -10.34
N TYR A 171 -16.23 -23.64 -10.15
CA TYR A 171 -16.58 -22.69 -11.21
C TYR A 171 -15.38 -22.00 -11.87
N HIS A 172 -14.14 -22.43 -11.61
CA HIS A 172 -12.92 -21.78 -12.10
C HIS A 172 -12.85 -21.63 -13.63
N LYS A 173 -13.51 -22.51 -14.40
CA LYS A 173 -13.60 -22.43 -15.88
C LYS A 173 -14.74 -21.57 -16.38
N SER A 174 -15.75 -21.32 -15.54
CA SER A 174 -16.97 -20.62 -15.91
C SER A 174 -16.91 -19.14 -15.61
N VAL A 175 -16.24 -18.76 -14.50
CA VAL A 175 -16.08 -17.35 -14.12
C VAL A 175 -14.92 -16.74 -14.91
N GLN A 176 -15.18 -15.59 -15.54
CA GLN A 176 -14.22 -14.87 -16.38
C GLN A 176 -14.27 -13.37 -16.10
N VAL A 177 -13.17 -12.67 -16.36
CA VAL A 177 -13.11 -11.20 -16.35
C VAL A 177 -14.11 -10.66 -17.37
N GLY A 178 -14.79 -9.58 -17.01
CA GLY A 178 -15.84 -8.95 -17.84
C GLY A 178 -17.26 -9.41 -17.53
N GLN A 179 -17.44 -10.45 -16.69
CA GLN A 179 -18.79 -10.89 -16.29
C GLN A 179 -19.40 -9.96 -15.27
N ALA A 180 -20.74 -9.83 -15.35
CA ALA A 180 -21.53 -9.03 -14.42
C ALA A 180 -21.65 -9.74 -13.06
N PHE A 181 -21.55 -8.96 -11.99
CA PHE A 181 -21.78 -9.39 -10.63
C PHE A 181 -22.84 -8.49 -10.00
N LYS A 182 -24.00 -9.07 -9.70
CA LYS A 182 -25.09 -8.41 -8.97
C LYS A 182 -24.97 -8.73 -7.50
N TYR A 183 -24.97 -7.70 -6.64
CA TYR A 183 -24.66 -7.88 -5.23
C TYR A 183 -25.43 -6.91 -4.35
N SER A 184 -25.58 -7.28 -3.09
CA SER A 184 -25.99 -6.40 -2.01
C SER A 184 -24.95 -6.37 -0.89
N VAL A 185 -24.88 -5.24 -0.19
CA VAL A 185 -24.01 -5.08 0.97
C VAL A 185 -24.89 -5.13 2.21
N ASN A 186 -24.51 -5.88 3.23
CA ASN A 186 -25.31 -6.05 4.42
C ASN A 186 -25.63 -4.70 5.09
N GLY A 187 -26.90 -4.51 5.39
CA GLY A 187 -27.43 -3.24 5.91
C GLY A 187 -27.92 -2.27 4.82
N ASP A 188 -27.80 -2.64 3.53
CA ASP A 188 -28.32 -1.89 2.39
C ASP A 188 -29.16 -2.83 1.51
N GLU A 189 -30.44 -2.53 1.35
CA GLU A 189 -31.38 -3.32 0.53
C GLU A 189 -31.19 -3.09 -0.99
N THR A 190 -30.33 -2.13 -1.37
CA THR A 190 -30.08 -1.81 -2.77
C THR A 190 -29.26 -2.90 -3.43
N VAL A 191 -29.73 -3.36 -4.59
CA VAL A 191 -28.95 -4.27 -5.44
C VAL A 191 -28.06 -3.45 -6.35
N TYR A 192 -26.78 -3.70 -6.27
CA TYR A 192 -25.75 -3.09 -7.10
C TYR A 192 -25.30 -4.04 -8.19
N GLU A 193 -24.76 -3.48 -9.26
CA GLU A 193 -24.15 -4.25 -10.34
C GLU A 193 -22.75 -3.72 -10.63
N GLY A 194 -21.80 -4.63 -10.76
CA GLY A 194 -20.42 -4.35 -11.13
C GLY A 194 -19.91 -5.39 -12.11
N VAL A 195 -18.68 -5.20 -12.59
CA VAL A 195 -18.04 -6.10 -13.55
C VAL A 195 -16.77 -6.65 -12.93
N ILE A 196 -16.55 -7.95 -13.07
CA ILE A 196 -15.30 -8.60 -12.63
C ILE A 196 -14.13 -8.02 -13.43
N SER A 197 -13.25 -7.30 -12.74
CA SER A 197 -12.06 -6.67 -13.31
C SER A 197 -10.84 -7.56 -13.25
N LYS A 198 -10.78 -8.46 -12.25
CA LYS A 198 -9.64 -9.34 -12.02
C LYS A 198 -10.08 -10.63 -11.34
N ILE A 199 -9.42 -11.75 -11.69
CA ILE A 199 -9.56 -13.03 -10.99
C ILE A 199 -8.18 -13.41 -10.45
N TYR A 200 -8.13 -13.84 -9.20
CA TYR A 200 -6.87 -14.26 -8.59
C TYR A 200 -6.43 -15.60 -9.17
N PRO A 201 -5.15 -15.78 -9.53
CA PRO A 201 -4.65 -17.01 -10.15
C PRO A 201 -4.42 -18.12 -9.12
N HIS A 202 -5.03 -18.02 -7.95
CA HIS A 202 -4.83 -18.94 -6.82
C HIS A 202 -6.18 -19.26 -6.19
N ALA A 203 -6.41 -20.56 -5.95
CA ALA A 203 -7.52 -21.03 -5.13
C ALA A 203 -7.00 -21.24 -3.71
N ASP A 204 -7.75 -20.77 -2.74
CA ASP A 204 -7.47 -20.98 -1.32
C ASP A 204 -7.70 -22.47 -0.99
N SER A 205 -6.66 -23.13 -0.47
CA SER A 205 -6.69 -24.57 -0.16
C SER A 205 -7.57 -24.92 1.03
N ASP A 206 -7.75 -23.97 1.97
CA ASP A 206 -8.44 -24.20 3.22
C ASP A 206 -9.97 -24.12 3.04
N ASN A 207 -10.43 -23.16 2.23
CA ASN A 207 -11.86 -22.94 2.00
C ASN A 207 -12.31 -23.30 0.57
N ARG A 208 -11.39 -23.67 -0.31
CA ARG A 208 -11.64 -24.06 -1.73
C ARG A 208 -12.34 -22.96 -2.53
N LYS A 209 -12.04 -21.70 -2.23
CA LYS A 209 -12.61 -20.54 -2.92
C LYS A 209 -11.57 -19.85 -3.81
N ILE A 210 -12.06 -19.23 -4.86
CA ILE A 210 -11.29 -18.35 -5.73
C ILE A 210 -11.76 -16.93 -5.49
N LYS A 211 -10.81 -15.96 -5.46
CA LYS A 211 -11.09 -14.55 -5.28
C LYS A 211 -11.14 -13.83 -6.63
N ALA A 212 -12.05 -12.86 -6.73
CA ALA A 212 -12.08 -11.94 -7.84
C ALA A 212 -12.33 -10.51 -7.32
N GLU A 213 -12.00 -9.52 -8.14
CA GLU A 213 -12.17 -8.10 -7.80
C GLU A 213 -13.21 -7.46 -8.71
N VAL A 214 -14.03 -6.61 -8.12
CA VAL A 214 -14.97 -5.71 -8.77
C VAL A 214 -14.73 -4.31 -8.21
N GLU A 215 -14.78 -3.29 -9.05
CA GLU A 215 -14.73 -1.91 -8.60
C GLU A 215 -16.00 -1.59 -7.79
N ALA A 216 -15.83 -1.00 -6.61
CA ALA A 216 -16.93 -0.70 -5.71
C ALA A 216 -17.23 0.80 -5.66
N LYS A 217 -18.48 1.12 -5.28
CA LYS A 217 -18.86 2.46 -4.82
C LYS A 217 -18.15 2.77 -3.49
N ASP A 218 -18.30 3.99 -3.00
CA ASP A 218 -17.69 4.46 -1.75
C ASP A 218 -18.41 3.90 -0.51
N PHE A 219 -18.32 2.59 -0.33
CA PHE A 219 -18.79 1.90 0.87
C PHE A 219 -17.77 2.03 2.01
N MET A 220 -18.22 1.85 3.23
CA MET A 220 -17.31 1.67 4.36
C MET A 220 -16.49 0.39 4.18
N VAL A 221 -15.17 0.47 4.39
CA VAL A 221 -14.28 -0.70 4.35
C VAL A 221 -14.64 -1.66 5.49
N GLY A 222 -14.58 -2.95 5.21
CA GLY A 222 -14.91 -4.00 6.18
C GLY A 222 -16.37 -4.46 6.10
N LEU A 223 -17.24 -3.77 5.37
CA LEU A 223 -18.58 -4.30 5.11
C LEU A 223 -18.49 -5.58 4.27
N PHE A 224 -19.43 -6.46 4.48
CA PHE A 224 -19.57 -7.71 3.75
C PHE A 224 -20.98 -7.82 3.16
N GLY A 225 -21.16 -8.76 2.25
CA GLY A 225 -22.41 -9.04 1.59
C GLY A 225 -22.30 -10.26 0.71
N ASP A 226 -23.24 -10.40 -0.19
CA ASP A 226 -23.27 -11.50 -1.14
C ASP A 226 -23.91 -11.09 -2.46
N GLY A 227 -23.80 -11.97 -3.45
CA GLY A 227 -24.32 -11.70 -4.77
C GLY A 227 -24.17 -12.89 -5.71
N HIS A 228 -24.49 -12.61 -6.96
CA HIS A 228 -24.49 -13.60 -8.03
C HIS A 228 -23.71 -13.14 -9.25
N ILE A 229 -22.80 -13.98 -9.72
CA ILE A 229 -22.08 -13.79 -10.97
C ILE A 229 -22.94 -14.36 -12.10
N THR A 230 -23.22 -13.56 -13.11
CA THR A 230 -23.95 -14.01 -14.31
C THR A 230 -22.99 -14.67 -15.28
N VAL A 231 -23.18 -15.95 -15.57
CA VAL A 231 -22.36 -16.74 -16.48
C VAL A 231 -23.20 -17.13 -17.69
N ALA A 232 -22.65 -16.91 -18.89
CA ALA A 232 -23.29 -17.41 -20.10
C ALA A 232 -23.24 -18.95 -20.14
N ASP A 233 -24.37 -19.61 -20.39
CA ASP A 233 -24.38 -21.05 -20.57
C ASP A 233 -23.46 -21.45 -21.74
N LYS A 234 -22.44 -22.24 -21.44
CA LYS A 234 -21.66 -22.90 -22.49
C LYS A 234 -22.57 -23.95 -23.14
N LYS A 235 -22.93 -23.71 -24.38
CA LYS A 235 -23.47 -24.77 -25.26
C LYS A 235 -22.45 -25.86 -25.49
#